data_50e28c6606159d1f0a4e9eb199b2df99
#
_entry.id   50e28c6606159d1f0a4e9eb199b2df99
#
_cell.length_a   1.000
_cell.length_b   1.000
_cell.length_c   1.000
_cell.angle_alpha   90.00
_cell.angle_beta   90.00
_cell.angle_gamma   90.00
#
_symmetry.space_group_name_H-M   'P 1'
#
loop_
_entity.id
_entity.type
_entity.pdbx_description
1 polymer ?
#
loop_
_entity_poly.entity_id
_entity_poly.type
_entity_poly.pdbx_seq_one_letter_code
_entity_poly.pdbx_strand_id
1 'polypeptide(L)'
;MVDDMRNKFDEQLDNLNNELIKMGKLCERAISGAIKITMEDDHEELKREVLETDSEIDKKERDIESICMKLLLRQQPVARDLRVISSALKMISDMERIGDQASDIVELAQYIKKSDVKYKTHLSDMANEVIKMVTKSIKSFVKKDIEMARNVIVYDDVVDNYFEEIKKEDRKSVV
;
A
#
# COMPACT_ATOMS: atom_id res chain seq x y z
N MET A 1 1.10 8.78 -38.12
CA MET A 1 1.96 7.70 -37.59
C MET A 1 2.58 8.08 -36.24
N VAL A 2 3.25 9.22 -36.07
CA VAL A 2 3.83 9.66 -34.78
C VAL A 2 2.73 9.96 -33.74
N ASP A 3 1.67 10.67 -34.15
CA ASP A 3 0.53 10.97 -33.27
C ASP A 3 -0.23 9.71 -32.80
N ASP A 4 -0.37 8.71 -33.66
CA ASP A 4 -1.03 7.44 -33.32
C ASP A 4 -0.19 6.62 -32.33
N MET A 5 1.13 6.66 -32.43
CA MET A 5 2.04 6.01 -31.48
C MET A 5 2.00 6.71 -30.12
N ARG A 6 1.93 8.05 -30.09
CA ARG A 6 1.87 8.81 -28.85
C ARG A 6 0.54 8.60 -28.13
N ASN A 7 -0.57 8.59 -28.85
CA ASN A 7 -1.89 8.30 -28.29
C ASN A 7 -1.92 6.91 -27.63
N LYS A 8 -1.38 5.88 -28.29
CA LYS A 8 -1.28 4.53 -27.71
C LYS A 8 -0.41 4.47 -26.45
N PHE A 9 0.65 5.28 -26.41
CA PHE A 9 1.50 5.37 -25.21
C PHE A 9 0.74 6.01 -24.05
N ASP A 10 0.04 7.09 -24.29
CA ASP A 10 -0.74 7.79 -23.28
C ASP A 10 -1.89 6.91 -22.75
N GLU A 11 -2.59 6.16 -23.61
CA GLU A 11 -3.58 5.15 -23.20
C GLU A 11 -2.98 4.06 -22.29
N GLN A 12 -1.75 3.62 -22.58
CA GLN A 12 -1.08 2.62 -21.75
C GLN A 12 -0.61 3.20 -20.42
N LEU A 13 -0.22 4.48 -20.35
CA LEU A 13 0.06 5.17 -19.09
C LEU A 13 -1.20 5.33 -18.25
N ASP A 14 -2.33 5.64 -18.86
CA ASP A 14 -3.61 5.70 -18.15
C ASP A 14 -4.01 4.34 -17.61
N ASN A 15 -3.79 3.27 -18.37
CA ASN A 15 -3.99 1.91 -17.89
C ASN A 15 -3.07 1.59 -16.70
N LEU A 16 -1.78 1.94 -16.76
CA LEU A 16 -0.83 1.80 -15.66
C LEU A 16 -1.33 2.51 -14.40
N ASN A 17 -1.77 3.77 -14.53
CA ASN A 17 -2.33 4.54 -13.42
C ASN A 17 -3.56 3.88 -12.80
N ASN A 18 -4.46 3.34 -13.63
CA ASN A 18 -5.65 2.64 -13.15
C ASN A 18 -5.31 1.36 -12.39
N GLU A 19 -4.32 0.60 -12.87
CA GLU A 19 -3.88 -0.63 -12.19
C GLU A 19 -3.18 -0.32 -10.86
N LEU A 20 -2.38 0.75 -10.77
CA LEU A 20 -1.80 1.24 -9.51
C LEU A 20 -2.89 1.62 -8.49
N ILE A 21 -3.95 2.30 -8.93
CA ILE A 21 -5.09 2.64 -8.06
C ILE A 21 -5.79 1.37 -7.55
N LYS A 22 -5.97 0.36 -8.40
CA LYS A 22 -6.57 -0.91 -8.00
C LYS A 22 -5.71 -1.65 -6.98
N MET A 23 -4.39 -1.71 -7.19
CA MET A 23 -3.45 -2.30 -6.24
C MET A 23 -3.48 -1.56 -4.91
N GLY A 24 -3.57 -0.23 -4.91
CA GLY A 24 -3.72 0.57 -3.69
C GLY A 24 -4.94 0.22 -2.86
N LYS A 25 -6.08 -0.03 -3.51
CA LYS A 25 -7.29 -0.48 -2.82
C LYS A 25 -7.13 -1.87 -2.18
N LEU A 26 -6.34 -2.74 -2.80
CA LEU A 26 -6.00 -4.03 -2.19
C LEU A 26 -5.13 -3.85 -0.95
N CYS A 27 -4.12 -2.97 -0.99
CA CYS A 27 -3.32 -2.62 0.19
C CYS A 27 -4.19 -2.05 1.33
N GLU A 28 -5.11 -1.13 1.03
CA GLU A 28 -6.06 -0.59 2.01
C GLU A 28 -6.90 -1.71 2.65
N ARG A 29 -7.39 -2.67 1.84
CA ARG A 29 -8.16 -3.83 2.31
C ARG A 29 -7.32 -4.75 3.20
N ALA A 30 -6.08 -5.03 2.80
CA ALA A 30 -5.16 -5.87 3.56
C ALA A 30 -4.83 -5.26 4.93
N ILE A 31 -4.46 -3.97 4.98
CA ILE A 31 -4.18 -3.25 6.23
C ILE A 31 -5.41 -3.27 7.15
N SER A 32 -6.59 -2.92 6.60
CA SER A 32 -7.83 -2.88 7.38
C SER A 32 -8.19 -4.25 7.95
N GLY A 33 -8.05 -5.32 7.15
CA GLY A 33 -8.32 -6.69 7.57
C GLY A 33 -7.35 -7.15 8.65
N ALA A 34 -6.05 -6.93 8.46
CA ALA A 34 -5.02 -7.30 9.42
C ALA A 34 -5.24 -6.65 10.80
N ILE A 35 -5.59 -5.37 10.83
CA ILE A 35 -5.88 -4.67 12.10
C ILE A 35 -7.16 -5.17 12.76
N LYS A 36 -8.22 -5.44 12.01
CA LYS A 36 -9.44 -6.02 12.57
C LYS A 36 -9.19 -7.35 13.29
N ILE A 37 -8.37 -8.21 12.70
CA ILE A 37 -7.99 -9.50 13.32
C ILE A 37 -7.29 -9.31 14.67
N THR A 38 -6.52 -8.26 14.87
CA THR A 38 -5.88 -7.99 16.16
C THR A 38 -6.88 -7.53 17.23
N MET A 39 -8.09 -7.14 16.85
CA MET A 39 -9.08 -6.51 17.73
C MET A 39 -10.24 -7.41 18.12
N GLU A 40 -10.59 -8.35 17.29
CA GLU A 40 -11.79 -9.18 17.43
C GLU A 40 -11.43 -10.64 17.85
N ASP A 41 -12.41 -11.50 18.21
CA ASP A 41 -12.17 -12.80 18.84
C ASP A 41 -12.34 -14.05 17.95
N ASP A 42 -12.99 -13.95 16.78
CA ASP A 42 -13.18 -15.08 15.85
C ASP A 42 -12.97 -14.62 14.40
N HIS A 43 -11.94 -15.20 13.70
CA HIS A 43 -11.40 -14.53 12.52
C HIS A 43 -10.95 -15.43 11.40
N GLU A 44 -11.29 -16.69 11.38
CA GLU A 44 -10.83 -17.61 10.33
C GLU A 44 -11.26 -17.12 8.92
N GLU A 45 -12.45 -16.54 8.80
CA GLU A 45 -12.91 -15.98 7.52
C GLU A 45 -12.14 -14.73 7.13
N LEU A 46 -11.96 -13.80 8.07
CA LEU A 46 -11.21 -12.56 7.85
C LEU A 46 -9.72 -12.84 7.60
N LYS A 47 -9.14 -13.83 8.31
CA LYS A 47 -7.78 -14.30 8.04
C LYS A 47 -7.63 -14.79 6.62
N ARG A 48 -8.55 -15.62 6.15
CA ARG A 48 -8.56 -16.11 4.77
C ARG A 48 -8.67 -14.95 3.79
N GLU A 49 -9.56 -13.97 4.05
CA GLU A 49 -9.73 -12.79 3.21
C GLU A 49 -8.43 -11.97 3.07
N VAL A 50 -7.68 -11.76 4.14
CA VAL A 50 -6.41 -11.03 4.10
C VAL A 50 -5.37 -11.80 3.28
N LEU A 51 -5.22 -13.10 3.49
CA LEU A 51 -4.28 -13.94 2.74
C LEU A 51 -4.65 -14.02 1.24
N GLU A 52 -5.94 -14.08 0.91
CA GLU A 52 -6.41 -13.99 -0.48
C GLU A 52 -6.11 -12.62 -1.09
N THR A 53 -6.28 -11.55 -0.31
CA THR A 53 -5.97 -10.17 -0.74
C THR A 53 -4.49 -9.99 -1.03
N ASP A 54 -3.62 -10.57 -0.23
CA ASP A 54 -2.18 -10.60 -0.44
C ASP A 54 -1.83 -11.29 -1.76
N SER A 55 -2.37 -12.47 -2.01
CA SER A 55 -2.22 -13.17 -3.29
C SER A 55 -2.74 -12.35 -4.50
N GLU A 56 -3.79 -11.54 -4.30
CA GLU A 56 -4.28 -10.60 -5.33
C GLU A 56 -3.29 -9.45 -5.55
N ILE A 57 -2.63 -8.96 -4.50
CA ILE A 57 -1.59 -7.91 -4.58
C ILE A 57 -0.40 -8.43 -5.37
N ASP A 58 0.09 -9.61 -5.08
CA ASP A 58 1.17 -10.29 -5.81
C ASP A 58 0.87 -10.42 -7.30
N LYS A 59 -0.32 -10.88 -7.61
CA LYS A 59 -0.76 -10.98 -9.00
C LYS A 59 -0.78 -9.60 -9.66
N LYS A 60 -1.25 -8.59 -8.95
CA LYS A 60 -1.34 -7.23 -9.45
C LYS A 60 0.05 -6.62 -9.68
N GLU A 61 1.02 -6.91 -8.82
CA GLU A 61 2.42 -6.54 -9.03
C GLU A 61 2.93 -7.06 -10.36
N ARG A 62 2.81 -8.37 -10.62
CA ARG A 62 3.25 -9.01 -11.88
C ARG A 62 2.53 -8.44 -13.10
N ASP A 63 1.24 -8.17 -13.00
CA ASP A 63 0.46 -7.57 -14.08
C ASP A 63 0.96 -6.17 -14.43
N ILE A 64 1.22 -5.32 -13.40
CA ILE A 64 1.73 -3.96 -13.58
C ILE A 64 3.17 -3.98 -14.09
N GLU A 65 4.01 -4.85 -13.59
CA GLU A 65 5.37 -5.06 -14.11
C GLU A 65 5.34 -5.37 -15.61
N SER A 66 4.46 -6.28 -16.03
CA SER A 66 4.26 -6.60 -17.45
C SER A 66 3.85 -5.39 -18.29
N ILE A 67 2.98 -4.51 -17.75
CA ILE A 67 2.60 -3.25 -18.41
C ILE A 67 3.83 -2.33 -18.56
N CYS A 68 4.59 -2.15 -17.49
CA CYS A 68 5.81 -1.34 -17.48
C CYS A 68 6.83 -1.85 -18.50
N MET A 69 7.07 -3.17 -18.55
CA MET A 69 7.98 -3.78 -19.53
C MET A 69 7.50 -3.58 -20.97
N LYS A 70 6.21 -3.67 -21.24
CA LYS A 70 5.65 -3.39 -22.58
C LYS A 70 5.84 -1.93 -22.99
N LEU A 71 5.68 -0.98 -22.05
CA LEU A 71 5.93 0.45 -22.27
C LEU A 71 7.41 0.71 -22.61
N LEU A 72 8.33 0.08 -21.89
CA LEU A 72 9.78 0.20 -22.14
C LEU A 72 10.20 -0.35 -23.50
N LEU A 73 9.69 -1.54 -23.87
CA LEU A 73 10.16 -2.26 -25.05
C LEU A 73 9.53 -1.77 -26.36
N ARG A 74 8.28 -1.32 -26.34
CA ARG A 74 7.50 -1.09 -27.58
C ARG A 74 7.39 0.36 -27.97
N GLN A 75 7.60 1.31 -27.06
CA GLN A 75 7.20 2.70 -27.29
C GLN A 75 8.36 3.71 -27.32
N GLN A 76 9.62 3.25 -27.17
CA GLN A 76 10.80 4.12 -27.11
C GLN A 76 10.58 5.37 -26.23
N PRO A 77 10.28 5.18 -24.91
CA PRO A 77 9.92 6.27 -24.02
C PRO A 77 11.04 7.30 -23.90
N VAL A 78 10.67 8.57 -23.83
CA VAL A 78 11.64 9.66 -23.56
C VAL A 78 12.00 9.70 -22.07
N ALA A 79 13.04 10.44 -21.71
CA ALA A 79 13.58 10.48 -20.35
C ALA A 79 12.54 10.72 -19.25
N ARG A 80 11.50 11.52 -19.51
CA ARG A 80 10.40 11.79 -18.57
C ARG A 80 9.54 10.54 -18.38
N ASP A 81 9.23 9.84 -19.45
CA ASP A 81 8.39 8.63 -19.42
C ASP A 81 9.13 7.48 -18.70
N LEU A 82 10.44 7.36 -18.93
CA LEU A 82 11.30 6.40 -18.23
C LEU A 82 11.25 6.59 -16.70
N ARG A 83 11.25 7.85 -16.23
CA ARG A 83 11.14 8.14 -14.80
C ARG A 83 9.79 7.69 -14.22
N VAL A 84 8.70 7.93 -14.95
CA VAL A 84 7.36 7.49 -14.53
C VAL A 84 7.31 5.97 -14.41
N ILE A 85 7.78 5.25 -15.44
CA ILE A 85 7.76 3.79 -15.45
C ILE A 85 8.66 3.23 -14.34
N SER A 86 9.87 3.75 -14.17
CA SER A 86 10.80 3.33 -13.11
C SER A 86 10.23 3.57 -11.71
N SER A 87 9.55 4.72 -11.50
CA SER A 87 8.89 5.00 -10.22
C SER A 87 7.71 4.07 -9.97
N ALA A 88 6.93 3.72 -11.01
CA ALA A 88 5.84 2.75 -10.88
C ALA A 88 6.36 1.37 -10.48
N LEU A 89 7.45 0.90 -11.10
CA LEU A 89 8.09 -0.38 -10.75
C LEU A 89 8.54 -0.42 -9.28
N LYS A 90 9.09 0.69 -8.77
CA LYS A 90 9.46 0.77 -7.37
C LYS A 90 8.23 0.78 -6.45
N MET A 91 7.20 1.53 -6.83
CA MET A 91 5.95 1.60 -6.04
C MET A 91 5.29 0.22 -5.88
N ILE A 92 5.21 -0.57 -6.95
CA ILE A 92 4.54 -1.88 -6.86
C ILE A 92 5.26 -2.84 -5.91
N SER A 93 6.59 -2.83 -5.89
CA SER A 93 7.36 -3.62 -4.92
C SER A 93 7.14 -3.16 -3.47
N ASP A 94 7.03 -1.83 -3.24
CA ASP A 94 6.69 -1.34 -1.91
C ASP A 94 5.23 -1.68 -1.53
N MET A 95 4.31 -1.74 -2.50
CA MET A 95 2.91 -2.11 -2.28
C MET A 95 2.73 -3.62 -2.03
N GLU A 96 3.51 -4.47 -2.71
CA GLU A 96 3.56 -5.91 -2.43
C GLU A 96 4.02 -6.15 -0.99
N ARG A 97 5.08 -5.49 -0.53
CA ARG A 97 5.52 -5.57 0.86
C ARG A 97 4.46 -5.16 1.89
N ILE A 98 3.53 -4.29 1.53
CA ILE A 98 2.38 -3.97 2.39
C ILE A 98 1.45 -5.19 2.53
N GLY A 99 1.22 -5.94 1.45
CA GLY A 99 0.47 -7.19 1.47
C GLY A 99 1.13 -8.22 2.37
N ASP A 100 2.42 -8.50 2.15
CA ASP A 100 3.23 -9.40 2.97
C ASP A 100 3.13 -9.06 4.46
N GLN A 101 3.34 -7.78 4.82
CA GLN A 101 3.28 -7.35 6.20
C GLN A 101 1.88 -7.48 6.81
N ALA A 102 0.82 -7.29 6.03
CA ALA A 102 -0.54 -7.54 6.49
C ALA A 102 -0.77 -9.03 6.79
N SER A 103 -0.24 -9.92 5.95
CA SER A 103 -0.26 -11.38 6.17
C SER A 103 0.54 -11.77 7.40
N ASP A 104 1.72 -11.21 7.61
CA ASP A 104 2.54 -11.42 8.81
C ASP A 104 1.80 -11.00 10.10
N ILE A 105 1.11 -9.85 10.08
CA ILE A 105 0.29 -9.39 11.22
C ILE A 105 -0.83 -10.39 11.52
N VAL A 106 -1.47 -10.93 10.50
CA VAL A 106 -2.52 -11.96 10.64
C VAL A 106 -1.99 -13.22 11.30
N GLU A 107 -0.79 -13.68 10.91
CA GLU A 107 -0.14 -14.85 11.52
C GLU A 107 0.24 -14.58 12.99
N LEU A 108 0.72 -13.38 13.28
CA LEU A 108 1.12 -12.99 14.64
C LEU A 108 -0.08 -12.72 15.57
N ALA A 109 -1.24 -12.33 15.02
CA ALA A 109 -2.42 -11.95 15.79
C ALA A 109 -2.89 -13.05 16.77
N GLN A 110 -2.69 -14.32 16.44
CA GLN A 110 -3.01 -15.46 17.31
C GLN A 110 -2.20 -15.47 18.62
N TYR A 111 -1.03 -14.83 18.64
CA TYR A 111 -0.16 -14.76 19.81
C TYR A 111 -0.39 -13.49 20.64
N ILE A 112 -1.12 -12.52 20.11
CA ILE A 112 -1.41 -11.25 20.80
C ILE A 112 -2.50 -11.50 21.83
N LYS A 113 -2.17 -11.37 23.12
CA LYS A 113 -3.13 -11.49 24.22
C LYS A 113 -4.20 -10.40 24.11
N LYS A 114 -5.45 -10.81 24.07
CA LYS A 114 -6.64 -9.97 23.83
C LYS A 114 -7.00 -9.02 24.99
N SER A 115 -6.19 -8.95 26.04
CA SER A 115 -6.56 -8.33 27.33
C SER A 115 -6.31 -6.82 27.43
N ASP A 116 -5.50 -6.21 26.58
CA ASP A 116 -5.17 -4.79 26.71
C ASP A 116 -5.89 -3.90 25.70
N VAL A 117 -6.97 -3.29 26.18
CA VAL A 117 -7.87 -2.43 25.37
C VAL A 117 -7.22 -1.10 24.98
N LYS A 118 -6.24 -0.61 25.76
CA LYS A 118 -5.71 0.76 25.58
C LYS A 118 -4.93 0.97 24.27
N TYR A 119 -4.00 0.11 23.94
CA TYR A 119 -3.21 0.28 22.71
C TYR A 119 -3.99 -0.10 21.44
N LYS A 120 -5.10 -0.83 21.56
CA LYS A 120 -5.96 -1.18 20.42
C LYS A 120 -6.51 0.07 19.70
N THR A 121 -6.86 1.11 20.44
CA THR A 121 -7.35 2.36 19.85
C THR A 121 -6.24 3.05 19.05
N HIS A 122 -5.06 3.21 19.63
CA HIS A 122 -3.92 3.82 18.94
C HIS A 122 -3.45 3.00 17.74
N LEU A 123 -3.52 1.67 17.80
CA LEU A 123 -3.19 0.79 16.69
C LEU A 123 -4.18 0.98 15.52
N SER A 124 -5.48 1.11 15.82
CA SER A 124 -6.50 1.41 14.81
C SER A 124 -6.30 2.79 14.18
N ASP A 125 -6.01 3.80 15.00
CA ASP A 125 -5.76 5.15 14.52
C ASP A 125 -4.50 5.19 13.64
N MET A 126 -3.41 4.56 14.06
CA MET A 126 -2.19 4.42 13.28
C MET A 126 -2.46 3.75 11.92
N ALA A 127 -3.21 2.66 11.89
CA ALA A 127 -3.56 1.97 10.64
C ALA A 127 -4.37 2.87 9.69
N ASN A 128 -5.32 3.64 10.22
CA ASN A 128 -6.08 4.60 9.42
C ASN A 128 -5.18 5.68 8.82
N GLU A 129 -4.17 6.14 9.55
CA GLU A 129 -3.21 7.12 9.03
C GLU A 129 -2.30 6.51 7.97
N VAL A 130 -1.85 5.26 8.15
CA VAL A 130 -1.08 4.51 7.13
C VAL A 130 -1.91 4.36 5.84
N ILE A 131 -3.18 3.98 5.93
CA ILE A 131 -4.08 3.89 4.78
C ILE A 131 -4.17 5.24 4.04
N LYS A 132 -4.31 6.34 4.79
CA LYS A 132 -4.32 7.69 4.20
C LYS A 132 -3.01 8.02 3.48
N MET A 133 -1.86 7.62 4.04
CA MET A 133 -0.56 7.81 3.40
C MET A 133 -0.45 7.03 2.10
N VAL A 134 -0.79 5.74 2.09
CA VAL A 134 -0.80 4.90 0.88
C VAL A 134 -1.69 5.52 -0.20
N THR A 135 -2.92 5.86 0.15
CA THR A 135 -3.88 6.48 -0.78
C THR A 135 -3.37 7.80 -1.36
N LYS A 136 -2.80 8.68 -0.52
CA LYS A 136 -2.26 9.97 -0.97
C LYS A 136 -0.99 9.81 -1.81
N SER A 137 -0.13 8.84 -1.50
CA SER A 137 1.07 8.53 -2.29
C SER A 137 0.69 8.15 -3.72
N ILE A 138 -0.24 7.22 -3.88
CA ILE A 138 -0.71 6.79 -5.20
C ILE A 138 -1.38 7.96 -5.95
N LYS A 139 -2.23 8.73 -5.27
CA LYS A 139 -2.88 9.91 -5.86
C LYS A 139 -1.88 10.95 -6.33
N SER A 140 -0.84 11.22 -5.53
CA SER A 140 0.20 12.19 -5.89
C SER A 140 0.96 11.77 -7.15
N PHE A 141 1.26 10.48 -7.26
CA PHE A 141 1.91 9.91 -8.43
C PHE A 141 1.02 10.03 -9.69
N VAL A 142 -0.22 9.54 -9.61
CA VAL A 142 -1.17 9.55 -10.73
C VAL A 142 -1.48 10.97 -11.21
N LYS A 143 -1.65 11.90 -10.27
CA LYS A 143 -1.90 13.32 -10.57
C LYS A 143 -0.65 14.12 -10.89
N LYS A 144 0.55 13.54 -10.71
CA LYS A 144 1.84 14.23 -10.82
C LYS A 144 1.91 15.45 -9.89
N ASP A 145 1.33 15.34 -8.70
CA ASP A 145 1.21 16.41 -7.71
C ASP A 145 2.38 16.32 -6.71
N ILE A 146 3.39 17.14 -6.96
CA ILE A 146 4.62 17.19 -6.16
C ILE A 146 4.35 17.72 -4.74
N GLU A 147 3.42 18.65 -4.59
CA GLU A 147 3.09 19.23 -3.29
C GLU A 147 2.39 18.19 -2.41
N MET A 148 1.44 17.46 -2.97
CA MET A 148 0.82 16.32 -2.28
C MET A 148 1.86 15.27 -1.88
N ALA A 149 2.82 14.93 -2.76
CA ALA A 149 3.87 13.97 -2.45
C ALA A 149 4.75 14.45 -1.27
N ARG A 150 5.14 15.73 -1.24
CA ARG A 150 5.89 16.32 -0.11
C ARG A 150 5.09 16.27 1.19
N ASN A 151 3.80 16.56 1.12
CA ASN A 151 2.93 16.49 2.30
C ASN A 151 2.82 15.08 2.86
N VAL A 152 2.86 14.04 2.03
CA VAL A 152 2.89 12.64 2.50
C VAL A 152 4.18 12.35 3.25
N ILE A 153 5.33 12.83 2.76
CA ILE A 153 6.63 12.64 3.44
C ILE A 153 6.61 13.25 4.84
N VAL A 154 6.09 14.47 4.98
CA VAL A 154 5.97 15.14 6.29
C VAL A 154 4.92 14.45 7.18
N TYR A 155 3.91 13.84 6.58
CA TYR A 155 2.85 13.15 7.30
C TYR A 155 3.30 11.84 7.97
N ASP A 156 4.43 11.30 7.56
CA ASP A 156 5.06 10.12 8.18
C ASP A 156 5.31 10.32 9.68
N ASP A 157 5.69 11.52 10.10
CA ASP A 157 5.85 11.90 11.51
C ASP A 157 4.59 11.60 12.37
N VAL A 158 3.40 11.64 11.77
CA VAL A 158 2.14 11.33 12.48
C VAL A 158 2.07 9.84 12.81
N VAL A 159 2.45 8.99 11.87
CA VAL A 159 2.47 7.53 12.07
C VAL A 159 3.56 7.15 13.07
N ASP A 160 4.74 7.75 12.97
CA ASP A 160 5.84 7.55 13.90
C ASP A 160 5.45 7.93 15.34
N ASN A 161 4.70 9.00 15.54
CA ASN A 161 4.19 9.40 16.85
C ASN A 161 3.23 8.33 17.44
N TYR A 162 2.29 7.78 16.67
CA TYR A 162 1.44 6.67 17.12
C TYR A 162 2.26 5.44 17.49
N PHE A 163 3.28 5.10 16.71
CA PHE A 163 4.16 3.99 17.02
C PHE A 163 4.89 4.18 18.36
N GLU A 164 5.44 5.37 18.62
CA GLU A 164 6.11 5.66 19.89
C GLU A 164 5.13 5.69 21.09
N GLU A 165 3.88 6.08 20.90
CA GLU A 165 2.83 6.02 21.92
C GLU A 165 2.49 4.58 22.28
N ILE A 166 2.23 3.73 21.28
CA ILE A 166 1.95 2.30 21.47
C ILE A 166 3.10 1.62 22.21
N LYS A 167 4.33 1.89 21.80
CA LYS A 167 5.54 1.33 22.41
C LYS A 167 5.73 1.75 23.87
N LYS A 168 5.34 2.98 24.24
CA LYS A 168 5.37 3.47 25.63
C LYS A 168 4.30 2.80 26.49
N GLU A 169 3.13 2.54 25.93
CA GLU A 169 2.04 1.88 26.65
C GLU A 169 2.34 0.42 26.90
N ASP A 170 2.89 -0.30 25.92
CA ASP A 170 3.30 -1.68 26.05
C ASP A 170 4.34 -1.87 27.17
N ARG A 171 5.35 -0.98 27.25
CA ARG A 171 6.35 -1.01 28.33
C ARG A 171 5.77 -0.80 29.73
N LYS A 172 4.65 -0.06 29.86
CA LYS A 172 3.99 0.15 31.15
C LYS A 172 3.14 -1.03 31.59
N SER A 173 2.72 -1.88 30.66
CA SER A 173 1.91 -3.07 30.95
C SER A 173 2.75 -4.27 31.43
N VAL A 174 4.07 -4.21 31.26
CA VAL A 174 5.03 -5.27 31.66
C VAL A 174 5.59 -5.08 33.09
N VAL A 175 5.24 -3.98 33.77
CA VAL A 175 5.65 -3.68 35.15
C VAL A 175 4.46 -3.85 36.12
#